data_acc7857caf72064e32fb1e052acee83a
#
_entry.id   acc7857caf72064e32fb1e052acee83a
#
_cell.length_a   1.000
_cell.length_b   1.000
_cell.length_c   1.000
_cell.angle_alpha   90.00
_cell.angle_beta   90.00
_cell.angle_gamma   90.00
#
_symmetry.space_group_name_H-M   'P 1'
#
loop_
_entity.id
_entity.type
_entity.pdbx_description
1 polymer ?
#
loop_
_entity_poly.entity_id
_entity_poly.type
_entity_poly.pdbx_seq_one_letter_code
_entity_poly.pdbx_strand_id
1 'polypeptide(L)'
;MLGYQRTLQAPDLYKLDVSREVGPMAEKLEAAWTRRTNVAAEWNDKLDRGEIHPSALQRLLWDIRALDAIKTGDTSRVQTYRKRRMALEEHWRRVGGRKKASLTWALNDVFGWSFWLGGMFKVCAAVRCWMIVSDYPNRRLVIFP
;
A
#
# COMPACT_ATOMS: atom_id res chain seq x y z
N MET A 1 -7.36 44.32 -0.09
CA MET A 1 -6.90 43.81 1.23
C MET A 1 -8.03 43.97 2.25
N LEU A 2 -8.98 43.00 2.26
CA LEU A 2 -10.15 43.03 3.17
C LEU A 2 -9.88 42.44 4.54
N GLY A 3 -8.80 41.66 4.70
CA GLY A 3 -8.52 40.87 5.91
C GLY A 3 -7.94 41.62 7.11
N TYR A 4 -7.56 42.93 6.95
CA TYR A 4 -6.98 43.71 8.03
C TYR A 4 -7.95 44.67 8.73
N GLN A 5 -9.15 44.88 8.18
CA GLN A 5 -10.07 45.92 8.69
C GLN A 5 -11.29 45.40 9.41
N ARG A 6 -11.62 44.10 9.31
CA ARG A 6 -12.73 43.48 10.04
C ARG A 6 -12.50 41.99 10.28
N THR A 7 -13.10 41.44 11.32
CA THR A 7 -13.14 40.00 11.52
C THR A 7 -13.83 39.30 10.35
N LEU A 8 -13.16 38.26 9.79
CA LEU A 8 -13.70 37.43 8.73
C LEU A 8 -15.04 36.80 9.19
N GLN A 9 -16.10 37.05 8.44
CA GLN A 9 -17.40 36.43 8.65
C GLN A 9 -17.58 35.22 7.73
N ALA A 10 -18.47 34.29 8.08
CA ALA A 10 -18.75 33.11 7.29
C ALA A 10 -19.03 33.36 5.78
N PRO A 11 -19.72 34.46 5.36
CA PRO A 11 -19.93 34.78 3.95
C PRO A 11 -18.64 35.26 3.23
N ASP A 12 -17.59 35.66 3.97
CA ASP A 12 -16.33 36.11 3.40
C ASP A 12 -15.39 34.89 3.08
N LEU A 13 -15.75 33.70 3.57
CA LEU A 13 -15.04 32.48 3.27
C LEU A 13 -15.41 31.99 1.87
N TYR A 14 -14.39 31.63 1.10
CA TYR A 14 -14.59 30.95 -0.19
C TYR A 14 -15.53 29.77 -0.01
N LYS A 15 -16.64 29.75 -0.72
CA LYS A 15 -17.46 28.53 -0.82
C LYS A 15 -16.62 27.48 -1.54
N LEU A 16 -16.24 26.43 -0.81
CA LEU A 16 -15.62 25.28 -1.42
C LEU A 16 -16.59 24.69 -2.45
N ASP A 17 -16.02 24.23 -3.56
CA ASP A 17 -16.78 23.41 -4.51
C ASP A 17 -17.33 22.18 -3.77
N VAL A 18 -18.60 21.85 -4.01
CA VAL A 18 -19.29 20.72 -3.39
C VAL A 18 -18.50 19.41 -3.51
N SER A 19 -17.75 19.25 -4.59
CA SER A 19 -16.87 18.08 -4.80
C SER A 19 -15.68 18.02 -3.83
N ARG A 20 -15.36 19.14 -3.16
CA ARG A 20 -14.24 19.26 -2.20
C ARG A 20 -14.72 19.42 -0.75
N GLU A 21 -16.01 19.38 -0.52
CA GLU A 21 -16.56 19.36 0.83
C GLU A 21 -16.15 18.06 1.55
N VAL A 22 -15.79 18.20 2.82
CA VAL A 22 -15.30 17.08 3.64
C VAL A 22 -16.39 16.02 3.83
N GLY A 23 -17.66 16.42 3.94
CA GLY A 23 -18.79 15.51 4.15
C GLY A 23 -18.92 14.45 3.07
N PRO A 24 -19.14 14.82 1.79
CA PRO A 24 -19.25 13.86 0.69
C PRO A 24 -17.95 13.02 0.48
N MET A 25 -16.79 13.58 0.79
CA MET A 25 -15.54 12.82 0.73
C MET A 25 -15.42 11.79 1.84
N ALA A 26 -15.84 12.13 3.06
CA ALA A 26 -15.86 11.20 4.19
C ALA A 26 -16.82 10.03 3.91
N GLU A 27 -18.01 10.28 3.39
CA GLU A 27 -18.96 9.23 3.01
C GLU A 27 -18.39 8.27 1.94
N LYS A 28 -17.73 8.83 0.91
CA LYS A 28 -17.06 8.01 -0.12
C LYS A 28 -15.96 7.14 0.47
N LEU A 29 -15.17 7.70 1.40
CA LEU A 29 -14.10 6.97 2.07
C LEU A 29 -14.65 5.86 2.95
N GLU A 30 -15.71 6.15 3.71
CA GLU A 30 -16.37 5.15 4.55
C GLU A 30 -16.98 4.01 3.72
N ALA A 31 -17.64 4.34 2.62
CA ALA A 31 -18.16 3.33 1.69
C ALA A 31 -17.03 2.47 1.07
N ALA A 32 -15.93 3.09 0.66
CA ALA A 32 -14.78 2.38 0.12
C ALA A 32 -14.12 1.48 1.19
N TRP A 33 -14.00 1.98 2.41
CA TRP A 33 -13.47 1.23 3.54
C TRP A 33 -14.35 0.02 3.89
N THR A 34 -15.65 0.24 4.05
CA THR A 34 -16.63 -0.82 4.35
C THR A 34 -16.62 -1.91 3.27
N ARG A 35 -16.57 -1.54 2.00
CA ARG A 35 -16.45 -2.50 0.90
C ARG A 35 -15.19 -3.34 1.03
N ARG A 36 -14.03 -2.73 1.34
CA ARG A 36 -12.75 -3.46 1.48
C ARG A 36 -12.71 -4.34 2.72
N THR A 37 -13.29 -3.90 3.82
CA THR A 37 -13.40 -4.72 5.03
C THR A 37 -14.30 -5.93 4.80
N ASN A 38 -15.42 -5.76 4.12
CA ASN A 38 -16.32 -6.86 3.79
C ASN A 38 -15.65 -7.89 2.86
N VAL A 39 -14.93 -7.43 1.82
CA VAL A 39 -14.17 -8.33 0.94
C VAL A 39 -13.06 -9.07 1.70
N ALA A 40 -12.38 -8.40 2.62
CA ALA A 40 -11.36 -9.05 3.44
C ALA A 40 -11.98 -10.07 4.42
N ALA A 41 -13.12 -9.75 5.02
CA ALA A 41 -13.86 -10.66 5.91
C ALA A 41 -14.34 -11.89 5.14
N GLU A 42 -15.00 -11.70 4.00
CA GLU A 42 -15.46 -12.82 3.14
C GLU A 42 -14.31 -13.74 2.71
N TRP A 43 -13.16 -13.15 2.35
CA TRP A 43 -11.97 -13.93 2.03
C TRP A 43 -11.49 -14.75 3.23
N ASN A 44 -11.43 -14.14 4.41
CA ASN A 44 -10.99 -14.83 5.62
C ASN A 44 -11.95 -15.96 6.02
N ASP A 45 -13.25 -15.73 5.86
CA ASP A 45 -14.27 -16.76 6.10
C ASP A 45 -14.14 -17.96 5.13
N LYS A 46 -13.85 -17.70 3.85
CA LYS A 46 -13.55 -18.74 2.86
C LYS A 46 -12.26 -19.50 3.20
N LEU A 47 -11.26 -18.77 3.71
CA LEU A 47 -10.00 -19.37 4.16
C LEU A 47 -10.22 -20.28 5.38
N ASP A 48 -11.01 -19.84 6.35
CA ASP A 48 -11.33 -20.60 7.56
C ASP A 48 -12.19 -21.85 7.24
N ARG A 49 -13.07 -21.77 6.22
CA ARG A 49 -13.80 -22.92 5.67
C ARG A 49 -12.94 -23.88 4.84
N GLY A 50 -11.69 -23.50 4.53
CA GLY A 50 -10.78 -24.31 3.73
C GLY A 50 -11.02 -24.28 2.22
N GLU A 51 -11.86 -23.38 1.73
CA GLU A 51 -12.14 -23.21 0.29
C GLU A 51 -10.95 -22.61 -0.47
N ILE A 52 -10.08 -21.88 0.25
CA ILE A 52 -8.92 -21.21 -0.34
C ILE A 52 -7.68 -22.08 -0.12
N HIS A 53 -7.07 -22.47 -1.23
CA HIS A 53 -5.83 -23.24 -1.24
C HIS A 53 -4.63 -22.33 -1.53
N PRO A 54 -3.46 -22.63 -0.93
CA PRO A 54 -2.22 -21.93 -1.24
C PRO A 54 -1.84 -22.10 -2.71
N SER A 55 -1.22 -21.09 -3.31
CA SER A 55 -0.77 -21.15 -4.70
C SER A 55 0.27 -22.25 -4.91
N ALA A 56 0.38 -22.78 -6.14
CA ALA A 56 1.34 -23.82 -6.49
C ALA A 56 2.79 -23.39 -6.16
N LEU A 57 3.15 -22.14 -6.43
CA LEU A 57 4.46 -21.59 -6.08
C LEU A 57 4.70 -21.59 -4.58
N GLN A 58 3.69 -21.29 -3.78
CA GLN A 58 3.79 -21.26 -2.32
C GLN A 58 3.98 -22.67 -1.74
N ARG A 59 3.28 -23.66 -2.31
CA ARG A 59 3.49 -25.07 -1.96
C ARG A 59 4.90 -25.53 -2.29
N LEU A 60 5.40 -25.19 -3.48
CA LEU A 60 6.77 -25.49 -3.89
C LEU A 60 7.83 -24.87 -2.96
N LEU A 61 7.65 -23.60 -2.59
CA LEU A 61 8.54 -22.94 -1.64
C LEU A 61 8.53 -23.60 -0.25
N TRP A 62 7.38 -24.09 0.21
CA TRP A 62 7.31 -24.85 1.45
C TRP A 62 7.99 -26.21 1.35
N ASP A 63 7.86 -26.87 0.21
CA ASP A 63 8.54 -28.14 -0.04
C ASP A 63 10.07 -27.95 -0.05
N ILE A 64 10.57 -26.91 -0.70
CA ILE A 64 12.00 -26.55 -0.70
C ILE A 64 12.47 -26.27 0.73
N ARG A 65 11.76 -25.43 1.49
CA ARG A 65 12.09 -25.09 2.88
C ARG A 65 12.02 -26.30 3.82
N ALA A 66 11.08 -27.20 3.59
CA ALA A 66 10.98 -28.43 4.37
C ALA A 66 12.12 -29.42 4.03
N LEU A 67 12.57 -29.46 2.76
CA LEU A 67 13.68 -30.29 2.30
C LEU A 67 15.04 -29.77 2.80
N ASP A 68 15.24 -28.46 2.84
CA ASP A 68 16.49 -27.88 3.35
C ASP A 68 16.79 -28.27 4.80
N ALA A 69 15.74 -28.52 5.54
CA ALA A 69 15.84 -29.04 6.91
C ALA A 69 16.25 -30.52 7.02
N ILE A 70 16.16 -31.30 5.93
CA ILE A 70 16.56 -32.71 5.90
C ILE A 70 18.07 -32.89 5.72
N LYS A 71 18.76 -31.89 5.21
CA LYS A 71 20.23 -31.93 5.01
C LYS A 71 21.01 -32.11 6.30
N THR A 72 20.38 -31.97 7.45
CA THR A 72 21.02 -32.05 8.78
C THR A 72 21.05 -33.48 9.40
N GLY A 73 20.84 -34.54 8.62
CA GLY A 73 21.40 -35.86 9.00
C GLY A 73 20.61 -36.81 9.89
N ASP A 74 19.30 -36.69 10.10
CA ASP A 74 18.55 -37.55 11.02
C ASP A 74 17.60 -38.57 10.34
N THR A 75 17.53 -39.79 10.90
CA THR A 75 16.82 -40.96 10.34
C THR A 75 15.29 -40.87 10.41
N SER A 76 14.73 -39.90 11.13
CA SER A 76 13.28 -39.62 11.18
C SER A 76 12.79 -38.65 10.08
N ARG A 77 13.49 -38.63 8.96
CA ARG A 77 13.40 -37.62 7.88
C ARG A 77 11.99 -37.35 7.36
N VAL A 78 11.21 -38.41 7.10
CA VAL A 78 9.85 -38.28 6.50
C VAL A 78 8.85 -37.67 7.50
N GLN A 79 8.94 -38.05 8.77
CA GLN A 79 8.06 -37.49 9.81
C GLN A 79 8.40 -36.03 10.09
N THR A 80 9.67 -35.67 10.10
CA THR A 80 10.12 -34.29 10.30
C THR A 80 9.70 -33.38 9.13
N TYR A 81 9.80 -33.86 7.90
CA TYR A 81 9.32 -33.17 6.71
C TYR A 81 7.82 -32.91 6.81
N ARG A 82 7.00 -33.94 7.07
CA ARG A 82 5.55 -33.80 7.19
C ARG A 82 5.14 -32.83 8.28
N LYS A 83 5.75 -32.91 9.46
CA LYS A 83 5.49 -31.99 10.58
C LYS A 83 5.81 -30.53 10.21
N ARG A 84 6.97 -30.29 9.58
CA ARG A 84 7.36 -28.94 9.16
C ARG A 84 6.46 -28.39 8.07
N ARG A 85 6.10 -29.22 7.08
CA ARG A 85 5.18 -28.80 6.03
C ARG A 85 3.80 -28.46 6.58
N MET A 86 3.26 -29.26 7.47
CA MET A 86 2.00 -28.97 8.15
C MET A 86 2.10 -27.67 8.99
N ALA A 87 3.18 -27.45 9.71
CA ALA A 87 3.39 -26.24 10.47
C ALA A 87 3.45 -24.99 9.59
N LEU A 88 4.11 -25.08 8.40
CA LEU A 88 4.15 -23.97 7.44
C LEU A 88 2.77 -23.69 6.84
N GLU A 89 2.00 -24.72 6.54
CA GLU A 89 0.62 -24.59 6.03
C GLU A 89 -0.28 -23.97 7.10
N GLU A 90 -0.20 -24.46 8.34
CA GLU A 90 -0.97 -23.92 9.45
C GLU A 90 -0.61 -22.47 9.76
N HIS A 91 0.68 -22.12 9.76
CA HIS A 91 1.13 -20.75 9.92
C HIS A 91 0.60 -19.86 8.80
N TRP A 92 0.60 -20.34 7.56
CA TRP A 92 0.02 -19.61 6.44
C TRP A 92 -1.47 -19.38 6.62
N ARG A 93 -2.24 -20.37 7.00
CA ARG A 93 -3.68 -20.23 7.26
C ARG A 93 -3.95 -19.20 8.37
N ARG A 94 -3.11 -19.16 9.41
CA ARG A 94 -3.28 -18.22 10.53
C ARG A 94 -2.86 -16.79 10.21
N VAL A 95 -1.82 -16.61 9.44
CA VAL A 95 -1.18 -15.30 9.24
C VAL A 95 -1.07 -14.93 7.76
N GLY A 96 -0.43 -15.76 6.96
CA GLY A 96 -0.01 -15.39 5.60
C GLY A 96 -1.14 -15.37 4.58
N GLY A 97 -2.17 -16.20 4.74
CA GLY A 97 -3.32 -16.28 3.85
C GLY A 97 -4.43 -15.28 4.18
N ARG A 98 -4.41 -14.69 5.38
CA ARG A 98 -5.42 -13.72 5.82
C ARG A 98 -5.24 -12.38 5.14
N LYS A 99 -6.32 -11.85 4.61
CA LYS A 99 -6.36 -10.50 4.06
C LYS A 99 -6.78 -9.50 5.12
N LYS A 100 -6.07 -8.38 5.17
CA LYS A 100 -6.44 -7.22 5.98
C LYS A 100 -6.88 -6.11 5.05
N ALA A 101 -7.93 -5.40 5.41
CA ALA A 101 -8.31 -4.19 4.70
C ALA A 101 -7.18 -3.17 4.81
N SER A 102 -6.80 -2.56 3.70
CA SER A 102 -5.76 -1.53 3.66
C SER A 102 -6.40 -0.17 3.43
N LEU A 103 -6.14 0.75 4.37
CA LEU A 103 -6.60 2.14 4.28
C LEU A 103 -5.99 2.84 3.06
N THR A 104 -4.73 2.54 2.73
CA THR A 104 -4.04 3.11 1.57
C THR A 104 -4.80 2.83 0.28
N TRP A 105 -5.29 1.59 0.12
CA TRP A 105 -6.09 1.23 -1.04
C TRP A 105 -7.50 1.82 -1.02
N ALA A 106 -8.10 2.01 0.17
CA ALA A 106 -9.39 2.71 0.30
C ALA A 106 -9.24 4.19 -0.09
N LEU A 107 -8.18 4.85 0.35
CA LEU A 107 -7.84 6.21 -0.07
C LEU A 107 -7.59 6.29 -1.58
N ASN A 108 -6.89 5.30 -2.14
CA ASN A 108 -6.66 5.24 -3.58
C ASN A 108 -7.96 5.09 -4.38
N ASP A 109 -8.95 4.36 -3.87
CA ASP A 109 -10.27 4.24 -4.52
C ASP A 109 -11.04 5.57 -4.53
N VAL A 110 -10.87 6.41 -3.52
CA VAL A 110 -11.56 7.70 -3.39
C VAL A 110 -10.86 8.82 -4.15
N PHE A 111 -9.55 8.94 -3.98
CA PHE A 111 -8.76 10.01 -4.57
C PHE A 111 -8.21 9.65 -5.95
N GLY A 112 -8.17 8.37 -6.28
CA GLY A 112 -7.91 7.79 -7.59
C GLY A 112 -6.72 8.39 -8.32
N TRP A 113 -6.94 8.63 -9.60
CA TRP A 113 -5.94 9.13 -10.53
C TRP A 113 -5.41 10.54 -10.19
N SER A 114 -6.22 11.39 -9.57
CA SER A 114 -5.83 12.77 -9.21
C SER A 114 -4.65 12.81 -8.25
N PHE A 115 -4.61 11.89 -7.29
CA PHE A 115 -3.51 11.79 -6.32
C PHE A 115 -2.19 11.37 -7.00
N TRP A 116 -2.27 10.37 -7.88
CA TRP A 116 -1.11 9.87 -8.59
C TRP A 116 -0.57 10.88 -9.59
N LEU A 117 -1.45 11.59 -10.32
CA LEU A 117 -1.05 12.69 -11.20
C LEU A 117 -0.34 13.79 -10.44
N GLY A 118 -0.91 14.27 -9.32
CA GLY A 118 -0.29 15.29 -8.49
C GLY A 118 1.07 14.85 -7.94
N GLY A 119 1.20 13.60 -7.51
CA GLY A 119 2.46 13.01 -7.08
C GLY A 119 3.50 12.92 -8.20
N MET A 120 3.11 12.43 -9.38
CA MET A 120 3.99 12.36 -10.55
C MET A 120 4.50 13.74 -10.98
N PHE A 121 3.64 14.77 -11.02
CA PHE A 121 4.06 16.12 -11.34
C PHE A 121 5.11 16.66 -10.36
N LYS A 122 4.93 16.39 -9.06
CA LYS A 122 5.93 16.80 -8.04
C LYS A 122 7.25 16.06 -8.23
N VAL A 123 7.23 14.76 -8.50
CA VAL A 123 8.46 13.98 -8.76
C VAL A 123 9.15 14.47 -10.03
N CYS A 124 8.42 14.70 -11.12
CA CYS A 124 8.98 15.23 -12.35
C CYS A 124 9.60 16.64 -12.16
N ALA A 125 8.92 17.50 -11.40
CA ALA A 125 9.45 18.82 -11.07
C ALA A 125 10.73 18.74 -10.23
N ALA A 126 10.76 17.86 -9.21
CA ALA A 126 11.93 17.64 -8.37
C ALA A 126 13.12 17.09 -9.17
N VAL A 127 12.89 16.11 -10.07
CA VAL A 127 13.93 15.56 -10.95
C VAL A 127 14.46 16.62 -11.91
N ARG A 128 13.59 17.46 -12.49
CA ARG A 128 14.02 18.58 -13.33
C ARG A 128 14.87 19.60 -12.56
N CYS A 129 14.43 20.00 -11.38
CA CYS A 129 15.22 20.88 -10.51
C CYS A 129 16.57 20.24 -10.17
N TRP A 130 16.61 18.96 -9.87
CA TRP A 130 17.85 18.26 -9.55
C TRP A 130 18.80 18.20 -10.75
N MET A 131 18.30 17.93 -11.97
CA MET A 131 19.10 17.96 -13.19
C MET A 131 19.69 19.33 -13.46
N ILE A 132 18.89 20.40 -13.28
CA ILE A 132 19.38 21.79 -13.48
C ILE A 132 20.47 22.13 -12.47
N VAL A 133 20.31 21.74 -11.21
CA VAL A 133 21.31 21.97 -10.15
C VAL A 133 22.56 21.12 -10.37
N SER A 134 22.42 19.89 -10.87
CA SER A 134 23.55 19.00 -11.15
C SER A 134 24.38 19.45 -12.37
N ASP A 135 23.78 20.16 -13.31
CA ASP A 135 24.46 20.68 -14.51
C ASP A 135 25.23 22.02 -14.24
N TYR A 136 25.02 22.60 -13.06
CA TYR A 136 25.63 23.89 -12.68
C TYR A 136 27.11 23.84 -12.26
N PRO A 137 27.73 22.74 -11.81
CA PRO A 137 29.12 22.77 -11.33
C PRO A 137 30.17 22.93 -12.42
N ASN A 138 29.84 22.96 -13.71
CA ASN A 138 30.84 22.98 -14.78
C ASN A 138 30.93 24.28 -15.59
N ARG A 139 30.17 25.31 -15.23
CA ARG A 139 30.45 26.67 -15.78
C ARG A 139 31.49 27.33 -14.92
N ARG A 140 32.76 27.10 -15.25
CA ARG A 140 33.86 27.93 -14.79
C ARG A 140 33.49 29.39 -15.03
N LEU A 141 33.46 30.14 -13.94
CA LEU A 141 33.53 31.60 -14.01
C LEU A 141 34.73 32.00 -14.90
N VAL A 142 34.47 32.32 -16.15
CA VAL A 142 35.46 33.02 -16.98
C VAL A 142 35.49 34.44 -16.42
N ILE A 143 36.36 34.62 -15.45
CA ILE A 143 36.75 35.98 -15.01
C ILE A 143 37.59 36.51 -16.13
N PHE A 144 37.05 37.44 -16.90
CA PHE A 144 37.85 38.26 -17.82
C PHE A 144 38.69 39.26 -17.00
N PRO A 145 39.97 39.41 -17.34
CA PRO A 145 40.85 40.39 -16.71
C PRO A 145 40.47 41.82 -17.09
#